data_b7a93b34dbda0411909524a4f3cc9d38
#
_entry.id   b7a93b34dbda0411909524a4f3cc9d38
#
_cell.length_a   1.000
_cell.length_b   1.000
_cell.length_c   1.000
_cell.angle_alpha   90.00
_cell.angle_beta   90.00
_cell.angle_gamma   90.00
#
_symmetry.space_group_name_H-M   'P 1'
#
loop_
_entity.id
_entity.type
_entity.pdbx_description
1 polymer ?
#
loop_
_entity_poly.entity_id
_entity_poly.type
_entity_poly.pdbx_seq_one_letter_code
_entity_poly.pdbx_strand_id
1 'polypeptide(L)'
;MKNLFSNIIKNTCNCAIIILLTSATSFAADKVKLRLNWMYYGSHAGFALGFVDGTYEKHGIDIDIRSGNGSSSAHRLVANKDSHFSYGSCGAMTDLASKGAPIKSIGVIDAMGTEAILVRPDSGVKTIKDLKGKKILTTANAGVNTFFPIVLANAGLKESDVNITNVPDGALVSSYLQGSGGAVAILGGLDDKPAEIKANGGAQPIAFPYSDFGVNQVGYCIATHNDTIRNNPGLAKRFIRATMEAYAKAEKNPDAAVDAIADIVGGSMAEEAGRK
;
A
#
# COMPACT_ATOMS: atom_id res chain seq x y z
N MET A 1 16.15 87.19 -17.09
CA MET A 1 16.06 85.91 -17.75
C MET A 1 17.24 85.02 -17.32
N LYS A 2 17.33 84.68 -16.05
CA LYS A 2 18.40 83.80 -15.50
C LYS A 2 17.89 83.08 -14.24
N ASN A 3 16.74 82.42 -14.22
CA ASN A 3 16.32 81.63 -13.06
C ASN A 3 15.24 80.62 -13.37
N LEU A 4 15.09 80.23 -14.65
CA LEU A 4 14.06 79.21 -15.05
C LEU A 4 14.62 77.90 -15.45
N PHE A 5 15.94 77.68 -15.47
CA PHE A 5 16.57 76.41 -15.93
C PHE A 5 17.20 75.56 -14.80
N SER A 6 17.12 76.07 -13.53
CA SER A 6 17.78 75.34 -12.42
C SER A 6 16.88 74.36 -11.67
N ASN A 7 15.58 74.30 -11.96
CA ASN A 7 14.64 73.49 -11.19
C ASN A 7 14.10 72.23 -11.89
N ILE A 8 14.60 71.93 -13.10
CA ILE A 8 14.12 70.74 -13.86
C ILE A 8 15.01 69.49 -13.67
N ILE A 9 16.18 69.64 -13.04
CA ILE A 9 17.15 68.54 -12.94
C ILE A 9 17.17 67.87 -11.53
N LYS A 10 16.32 68.28 -10.60
CA LYS A 10 16.34 67.72 -9.24
C LYS A 10 15.19 66.79 -8.91
N ASN A 11 14.33 66.41 -9.85
CA ASN A 11 13.23 65.44 -9.61
C ASN A 11 13.29 64.21 -10.53
N THR A 12 14.44 63.74 -10.94
CA THR A 12 14.62 62.37 -11.35
C THR A 12 14.65 61.50 -10.08
N CYS A 13 13.45 61.29 -9.59
CA CYS A 13 13.20 60.34 -8.53
C CYS A 13 13.80 59.00 -8.94
N ASN A 14 14.80 58.58 -8.19
CA ASN A 14 15.32 57.21 -8.21
C ASN A 14 14.20 56.25 -7.82
N CYS A 15 13.34 55.89 -8.74
CA CYS A 15 12.56 54.67 -8.65
C CYS A 15 13.51 53.47 -8.88
N ALA A 16 14.37 53.22 -7.90
CA ALA A 16 15.01 51.93 -7.78
C ALA A 16 13.86 50.90 -7.56
N ILE A 17 13.39 50.33 -8.65
CA ILE A 17 12.57 49.12 -8.60
C ILE A 17 13.46 48.04 -7.99
N ILE A 18 13.33 47.87 -6.68
CA ILE A 18 13.80 46.67 -5.98
C ILE A 18 12.90 45.52 -6.49
N ILE A 19 13.28 44.93 -7.61
CA ILE A 19 12.80 43.61 -8.00
C ILE A 19 13.36 42.67 -6.93
N LEU A 20 12.56 42.44 -5.87
CA LEU A 20 12.72 41.28 -5.00
C LEU A 20 12.56 40.07 -5.91
N LEU A 21 13.67 39.61 -6.49
CA LEU A 21 13.82 38.26 -6.97
C LEU A 21 13.63 37.36 -5.77
N THR A 22 12.36 37.03 -5.46
CA THR A 22 12.04 35.87 -4.68
C THR A 22 12.57 34.69 -5.50
N SER A 23 13.84 34.36 -5.28
CA SER A 23 14.40 33.09 -5.71
C SER A 23 13.52 32.03 -5.04
N ALA A 24 12.46 31.62 -5.72
CA ALA A 24 11.82 30.37 -5.42
C ALA A 24 12.93 29.33 -5.57
N THR A 25 13.55 28.96 -4.47
CA THR A 25 14.43 27.80 -4.43
C THR A 25 13.56 26.64 -4.84
N SER A 26 13.58 26.31 -6.14
CA SER A 26 13.04 25.09 -6.66
C SER A 26 13.90 23.98 -6.03
N PHE A 27 13.49 23.53 -4.87
CA PHE A 27 14.04 22.27 -4.35
C PHE A 27 13.64 21.21 -5.34
N ALA A 28 14.65 20.55 -5.92
CA ALA A 28 14.39 19.36 -6.73
C ALA A 28 13.53 18.41 -5.89
N ALA A 29 12.46 17.88 -6.49
CA ALA A 29 11.59 16.95 -5.78
C ALA A 29 12.39 15.74 -5.30
N ASP A 30 12.11 15.30 -4.07
CA ASP A 30 12.73 14.08 -3.54
C ASP A 30 12.24 12.88 -4.33
N LYS A 31 13.16 12.12 -4.91
CA LYS A 31 12.83 10.84 -5.56
C LYS A 31 12.49 9.79 -4.51
N VAL A 32 11.25 9.33 -4.54
CA VAL A 32 10.69 8.41 -3.54
C VAL A 32 10.19 7.14 -4.20
N LYS A 33 10.71 5.99 -3.78
CA LYS A 33 10.18 4.70 -4.16
C LYS A 33 9.24 4.19 -3.07
N LEU A 34 7.97 3.98 -3.44
CA LEU A 34 6.95 3.31 -2.64
C LEU A 34 6.80 1.86 -3.11
N ARG A 35 6.93 0.91 -2.19
CA ARG A 35 6.65 -0.50 -2.44
C ARG A 35 5.28 -0.87 -1.87
N LEU A 36 4.36 -1.28 -2.75
CA LEU A 36 3.05 -1.80 -2.36
C LEU A 36 3.19 -3.25 -1.86
N ASN A 37 2.20 -3.69 -1.08
CA ASN A 37 2.14 -5.05 -0.56
C ASN A 37 1.83 -6.10 -1.62
N TRP A 38 1.11 -5.71 -2.67
CA TRP A 38 0.54 -6.62 -3.66
C TRP A 38 0.56 -6.04 -5.07
N MET A 39 0.06 -6.79 -6.04
CA MET A 39 -0.30 -6.25 -7.36
C MET A 39 -1.36 -5.16 -7.17
N TYR A 40 -1.47 -4.25 -8.14
CA TYR A 40 -2.40 -3.11 -8.02
C TYR A 40 -3.84 -3.57 -7.85
N TYR A 41 -4.53 -3.04 -6.85
CA TYR A 41 -5.95 -3.27 -6.58
C TYR A 41 -6.55 -2.07 -5.84
N GLY A 42 -7.87 -2.10 -5.54
CA GLY A 42 -8.65 -0.97 -5.02
C GLY A 42 -8.05 -0.24 -3.81
N SER A 43 -7.45 -0.96 -2.86
CA SER A 43 -6.81 -0.32 -1.69
C SER A 43 -5.60 0.55 -2.05
N HIS A 44 -5.07 0.43 -3.27
CA HIS A 44 -3.97 1.28 -3.75
C HIS A 44 -4.45 2.55 -4.47
N ALA A 45 -5.77 2.72 -4.63
CA ALA A 45 -6.35 3.79 -5.45
C ALA A 45 -5.97 5.19 -4.99
N GLY A 46 -5.82 5.40 -3.67
CA GLY A 46 -5.35 6.68 -3.14
C GLY A 46 -3.93 7.02 -3.58
N PHE A 47 -3.01 6.06 -3.59
CA PHE A 47 -1.65 6.28 -4.09
C PHE A 47 -1.65 6.59 -5.59
N ALA A 48 -2.45 5.83 -6.36
CA ALA A 48 -2.56 6.00 -7.80
C ALA A 48 -3.11 7.38 -8.16
N LEU A 49 -4.20 7.78 -7.53
CA LEU A 49 -4.79 9.10 -7.77
C LEU A 49 -3.81 10.22 -7.42
N GLY A 50 -3.11 10.11 -6.26
CA GLY A 50 -2.15 11.11 -5.85
C GLY A 50 -0.93 11.22 -6.77
N PHE A 51 -0.56 10.15 -7.46
CA PHE A 51 0.44 10.17 -8.53
C PHE A 51 -0.10 10.88 -9.78
N VAL A 52 -1.26 10.48 -10.27
CA VAL A 52 -1.83 10.98 -11.53
C VAL A 52 -2.24 12.46 -11.44
N ASP A 53 -2.80 12.89 -10.30
CA ASP A 53 -3.27 14.27 -10.10
C ASP A 53 -2.19 15.26 -9.63
N GLY A 54 -0.93 14.78 -9.49
CA GLY A 54 0.20 15.60 -9.07
C GLY A 54 0.19 15.96 -7.57
N THR A 55 -0.59 15.27 -6.73
CA THR A 55 -0.62 15.53 -5.28
C THR A 55 0.77 15.34 -4.67
N TYR A 56 1.51 14.29 -5.03
CA TYR A 56 2.87 14.08 -4.51
C TYR A 56 3.83 15.17 -4.97
N GLU A 57 3.74 15.63 -6.23
CA GLU A 57 4.58 16.71 -6.76
C GLU A 57 4.38 18.02 -6.02
N LYS A 58 3.14 18.37 -5.66
CA LYS A 58 2.80 19.54 -4.83
C LYS A 58 3.47 19.51 -3.45
N HIS A 59 3.76 18.31 -2.95
CA HIS A 59 4.49 18.09 -1.71
C HIS A 59 6.01 17.94 -1.91
N GLY A 60 6.53 18.21 -3.11
CA GLY A 60 7.94 18.10 -3.45
C GLY A 60 8.43 16.66 -3.49
N ILE A 61 7.60 15.73 -3.94
CA ILE A 61 7.90 14.30 -4.04
C ILE A 61 7.71 13.83 -5.49
N ASP A 62 8.76 13.30 -6.07
CA ASP A 62 8.76 12.52 -7.32
C ASP A 62 8.61 11.05 -6.93
N ILE A 63 7.36 10.54 -7.01
CA ILE A 63 7.03 9.21 -6.50
C ILE A 63 7.13 8.14 -7.60
N ASP A 64 7.83 7.05 -7.30
CA ASP A 64 7.89 5.81 -8.07
C ASP A 64 7.12 4.72 -7.31
N ILE A 65 5.91 4.38 -7.78
CA ILE A 65 5.04 3.38 -7.16
C ILE A 65 5.30 2.02 -7.81
N ARG A 66 5.68 1.05 -6.98
CA ARG A 66 5.99 -0.32 -7.43
C ARG A 66 5.06 -1.33 -6.77
N SER A 67 4.49 -2.21 -7.57
CA SER A 67 3.73 -3.36 -7.08
C SER A 67 4.58 -4.27 -6.20
N GLY A 68 3.95 -5.12 -5.40
CA GLY A 68 4.60 -6.07 -4.51
C GLY A 68 4.10 -7.50 -4.69
N ASN A 69 4.62 -8.38 -3.86
CA ASN A 69 4.26 -9.80 -3.79
C ASN A 69 4.20 -10.29 -2.33
N GLY A 70 3.62 -9.48 -1.46
CA GLY A 70 3.40 -9.77 -0.05
C GLY A 70 3.90 -8.66 0.87
N SER A 71 3.14 -8.40 1.94
CA SER A 71 3.45 -7.36 2.93
C SER A 71 4.82 -7.53 3.57
N SER A 72 5.17 -8.76 3.97
CA SER A 72 6.48 -9.05 4.56
C SER A 72 7.63 -8.78 3.58
N SER A 73 7.43 -9.03 2.29
CA SER A 73 8.40 -8.71 1.24
C SER A 73 8.57 -7.21 1.08
N ALA A 74 7.44 -6.47 0.98
CA ALA A 74 7.45 -5.01 0.83
C ALA A 74 8.19 -4.32 2.00
N HIS A 75 7.90 -4.74 3.23
CA HIS A 75 8.56 -4.18 4.42
C HIS A 75 10.05 -4.53 4.50
N ARG A 76 10.46 -5.73 4.06
CA ARG A 76 11.89 -6.09 3.96
C ARG A 76 12.66 -5.22 2.98
N LEU A 77 12.05 -4.84 1.85
CA LEU A 77 12.69 -3.92 0.90
C LEU A 77 12.96 -2.55 1.52
N VAL A 78 12.09 -2.07 2.40
CA VAL A 78 12.35 -0.84 3.17
C VAL A 78 13.42 -1.07 4.25
N ALA A 79 13.39 -2.18 4.96
CA ALA A 79 14.43 -2.53 5.94
C ALA A 79 15.83 -2.57 5.31
N ASN A 80 15.92 -3.03 4.06
CA ASN A 80 17.17 -3.09 3.28
C ASN A 80 17.48 -1.80 2.50
N LYS A 81 16.64 -0.76 2.61
CA LYS A 81 16.77 0.53 1.90
C LYS A 81 16.63 0.46 0.37
N ASP A 82 16.05 -0.60 -0.17
CA ASP A 82 15.71 -0.69 -1.60
C ASP A 82 14.51 0.18 -1.97
N SER A 83 13.65 0.44 -1.00
CA SER A 83 12.50 1.34 -1.12
C SER A 83 12.48 2.32 0.07
N HIS A 84 11.95 3.51 -0.14
CA HIS A 84 11.87 4.55 0.90
C HIS A 84 10.70 4.30 1.85
N PHE A 85 9.58 3.89 1.27
CA PHE A 85 8.34 3.58 1.99
C PHE A 85 7.76 2.27 1.48
N SER A 86 6.98 1.62 2.34
CA SER A 86 6.15 0.49 1.97
C SER A 86 4.75 0.65 2.52
N TYR A 87 3.78 0.15 1.77
CA TYR A 87 2.41 -0.08 2.21
C TYR A 87 2.20 -1.58 2.39
N GLY A 88 1.62 -2.00 3.50
CA GLY A 88 1.39 -3.40 3.80
C GLY A 88 0.78 -3.64 5.17
N SER A 89 0.46 -4.89 5.49
CA SER A 89 -0.10 -5.29 6.78
C SER A 89 0.76 -4.78 7.94
N CYS A 90 0.13 -4.06 8.86
CA CYS A 90 0.80 -3.59 10.08
C CYS A 90 1.31 -4.76 10.93
N GLY A 91 0.60 -5.89 10.91
CA GLY A 91 1.02 -7.11 11.59
C GLY A 91 2.34 -7.65 11.05
N ALA A 92 2.47 -7.74 9.72
CA ALA A 92 3.71 -8.17 9.07
C ALA A 92 4.88 -7.20 9.35
N MET A 93 4.61 -5.88 9.39
CA MET A 93 5.60 -4.87 9.77
C MET A 93 6.06 -5.06 11.23
N THR A 94 5.11 -5.25 12.14
CA THR A 94 5.39 -5.43 13.57
C THR A 94 6.18 -6.71 13.82
N ASP A 95 5.85 -7.80 13.14
CA ASP A 95 6.59 -9.07 13.21
C ASP A 95 8.06 -8.88 12.78
N LEU A 96 8.29 -8.21 11.65
CA LEU A 96 9.65 -7.91 11.19
C LEU A 96 10.42 -7.00 12.16
N ALA A 97 9.75 -5.95 12.67
CA ALA A 97 10.37 -5.03 13.63
C ALA A 97 10.73 -5.74 14.95
N SER A 98 9.89 -6.66 15.43
CA SER A 98 10.17 -7.47 16.61
C SER A 98 11.40 -8.38 16.45
N LYS A 99 11.71 -8.75 15.21
CA LYS A 99 12.91 -9.53 14.83
C LYS A 99 14.13 -8.66 14.54
N GLY A 100 14.05 -7.35 14.84
CA GLY A 100 15.16 -6.43 14.71
C GLY A 100 15.23 -5.66 13.39
N ALA A 101 14.25 -5.78 12.50
CA ALA A 101 14.23 -4.97 11.27
C ALA A 101 14.12 -3.47 11.62
N PRO A 102 14.98 -2.60 11.04
CA PRO A 102 15.06 -1.20 11.41
C PRO A 102 13.97 -0.35 10.74
N ILE A 103 12.72 -0.75 10.90
CA ILE A 103 11.55 -0.10 10.30
C ILE A 103 10.52 0.30 11.36
N LYS A 104 9.71 1.32 11.04
CA LYS A 104 8.57 1.75 11.85
C LYS A 104 7.41 2.16 10.96
N SER A 105 6.19 1.96 11.46
CA SER A 105 5.00 2.60 10.91
C SER A 105 5.03 4.11 11.15
N ILE A 106 4.68 4.87 10.14
CA ILE A 106 4.54 6.33 10.18
C ILE A 106 3.12 6.81 9.89
N GLY A 107 2.23 5.88 9.51
CA GLY A 107 0.82 6.14 9.25
C GLY A 107 0.04 4.85 9.09
N VAL A 108 -1.24 4.91 9.43
CA VAL A 108 -2.21 3.83 9.25
C VAL A 108 -3.19 4.27 8.17
N ILE A 109 -3.44 3.42 7.19
CA ILE A 109 -4.45 3.65 6.15
C ILE A 109 -5.73 2.93 6.53
N ASP A 110 -5.65 1.64 6.86
CA ASP A 110 -6.82 0.85 7.25
C ASP A 110 -6.80 0.57 8.75
N ALA A 111 -7.81 1.08 9.45
CA ALA A 111 -7.88 0.97 10.89
C ALA A 111 -8.09 -0.48 11.39
N MET A 112 -8.70 -1.34 10.56
CA MET A 112 -8.99 -2.74 10.91
C MET A 112 -8.40 -3.67 9.86
N GLY A 113 -7.92 -4.84 10.30
CA GLY A 113 -7.46 -5.90 9.42
C GLY A 113 -8.62 -6.55 8.66
N THR A 114 -8.36 -6.87 7.41
CA THR A 114 -9.32 -7.53 6.51
C THR A 114 -9.04 -9.02 6.35
N GLU A 115 -8.02 -9.53 7.02
CA GLU A 115 -7.55 -10.89 6.87
C GLU A 115 -8.61 -11.91 7.28
N ALA A 116 -8.78 -12.94 6.45
CA ALA A 116 -9.75 -14.00 6.64
C ALA A 116 -9.30 -15.33 6.05
N ILE A 117 -9.94 -16.41 6.50
CA ILE A 117 -9.96 -17.69 5.81
C ILE A 117 -11.21 -17.68 4.93
N LEU A 118 -11.03 -17.83 3.62
CA LEU A 118 -12.11 -17.82 2.64
C LEU A 118 -12.32 -19.25 2.13
N VAL A 119 -13.47 -19.82 2.46
CA VAL A 119 -13.79 -21.22 2.27
C VAL A 119 -14.74 -21.40 1.10
N ARG A 120 -14.54 -22.41 0.29
CA ARG A 120 -15.45 -22.77 -0.79
C ARG A 120 -16.80 -23.22 -0.23
N PRO A 121 -17.93 -22.66 -0.72
CA PRO A 121 -19.27 -23.02 -0.21
C PRO A 121 -19.62 -24.50 -0.40
N ASP A 122 -19.08 -25.14 -1.44
CA ASP A 122 -19.30 -26.54 -1.78
C ASP A 122 -18.36 -27.53 -1.05
N SER A 123 -17.47 -27.02 -0.19
CA SER A 123 -16.45 -27.83 0.52
C SER A 123 -16.99 -28.65 1.68
N GLY A 124 -18.21 -28.36 2.14
CA GLY A 124 -18.80 -28.92 3.36
C GLY A 124 -18.26 -28.32 4.66
N VAL A 125 -17.31 -27.40 4.61
CA VAL A 125 -16.79 -26.69 5.80
C VAL A 125 -17.82 -25.65 6.26
N LYS A 126 -18.23 -25.73 7.51
CA LYS A 126 -19.21 -24.81 8.13
C LYS A 126 -18.61 -24.03 9.29
N THR A 127 -17.60 -24.57 9.93
CA THR A 127 -16.88 -23.97 11.05
C THR A 127 -15.37 -24.05 10.82
N ILE A 128 -14.60 -23.24 11.52
CA ILE A 128 -13.14 -23.29 11.42
C ILE A 128 -12.57 -24.65 11.86
N LYS A 129 -13.27 -25.38 12.75
CA LYS A 129 -12.85 -26.72 13.21
C LYS A 129 -12.92 -27.76 12.08
N ASP A 130 -13.79 -27.56 11.09
CA ASP A 130 -13.93 -28.46 9.94
C ASP A 130 -12.72 -28.35 8.99
N LEU A 131 -11.84 -27.37 9.21
CA LEU A 131 -10.58 -27.26 8.46
C LEU A 131 -9.54 -28.32 8.84
N LYS A 132 -9.78 -29.09 9.92
CA LYS A 132 -8.86 -30.16 10.32
C LYS A 132 -8.68 -31.18 9.18
N GLY A 133 -7.41 -31.42 8.80
CA GLY A 133 -7.02 -32.28 7.69
C GLY A 133 -7.25 -31.69 6.30
N LYS A 134 -7.78 -30.47 6.19
CA LYS A 134 -8.07 -29.84 4.91
C LYS A 134 -6.87 -29.07 4.36
N LYS A 135 -6.85 -28.92 3.03
CA LYS A 135 -5.85 -28.14 2.34
C LYS A 135 -6.33 -26.68 2.22
N ILE A 136 -5.46 -25.77 2.61
CA ILE A 136 -5.63 -24.33 2.53
C ILE A 136 -4.50 -23.76 1.65
N LEU A 137 -4.84 -22.95 0.67
CA LEU A 137 -3.86 -22.29 -0.18
C LEU A 137 -3.55 -20.89 0.36
N THR A 138 -2.32 -20.49 0.20
CA THR A 138 -1.87 -19.13 0.51
C THR A 138 -0.73 -18.74 -0.43
N THR A 139 -0.33 -17.47 -0.39
CA THR A 139 0.87 -16.98 -1.07
C THR A 139 1.98 -16.74 -0.05
N ALA A 140 3.18 -17.14 -0.37
CA ALA A 140 4.33 -16.87 0.48
C ALA A 140 4.49 -15.36 0.71
N ASN A 141 4.89 -14.95 1.92
CA ASN A 141 5.06 -13.54 2.34
C ASN A 141 3.77 -12.69 2.39
N ALA A 142 2.59 -13.26 2.13
CA ALA A 142 1.33 -12.54 2.33
C ALA A 142 1.14 -12.14 3.80
N GLY A 143 0.59 -10.93 4.03
CA GLY A 143 0.36 -10.41 5.39
C GLY A 143 -0.56 -11.29 6.21
N VAL A 144 -1.54 -11.90 5.56
CA VAL A 144 -2.53 -12.82 6.14
C VAL A 144 -1.90 -14.03 6.85
N ASN A 145 -0.69 -14.44 6.49
CA ASN A 145 -0.01 -15.57 7.12
C ASN A 145 0.50 -15.24 8.54
N THR A 146 0.68 -13.97 8.87
CA THR A 146 1.35 -13.53 10.10
C THR A 146 0.61 -14.01 11.35
N PHE A 147 -0.71 -13.91 11.36
CA PHE A 147 -1.52 -14.25 12.52
C PHE A 147 -2.38 -15.50 12.36
N PHE A 148 -2.29 -16.17 11.21
CA PHE A 148 -3.03 -17.40 10.96
C PHE A 148 -2.80 -18.49 12.03
N PRO A 149 -1.58 -18.72 12.53
CA PRO A 149 -1.33 -19.67 13.63
C PRO A 149 -2.10 -19.33 14.91
N ILE A 150 -2.24 -18.03 15.22
CA ILE A 150 -2.99 -17.57 16.40
C ILE A 150 -4.49 -17.80 16.20
N VAL A 151 -5.01 -17.53 15.00
CA VAL A 151 -6.41 -17.83 14.66
C VAL A 151 -6.73 -19.31 14.86
N LEU A 152 -5.87 -20.19 14.36
CA LEU A 152 -6.03 -21.63 14.58
C LEU A 152 -5.99 -22.00 16.05
N ALA A 153 -5.01 -21.48 16.80
CA ALA A 153 -4.87 -21.76 18.23
C ALA A 153 -6.11 -21.32 19.03
N ASN A 154 -6.63 -20.12 18.75
CA ASN A 154 -7.84 -19.59 19.40
C ASN A 154 -9.09 -20.41 19.03
N ALA A 155 -9.10 -21.05 17.87
CA ALA A 155 -10.16 -21.99 17.45
C ALA A 155 -9.96 -23.41 17.99
N GLY A 156 -8.86 -23.67 18.73
CA GLY A 156 -8.53 -24.99 19.28
C GLY A 156 -7.87 -25.94 18.28
N LEU A 157 -7.26 -25.40 17.23
CA LEU A 157 -6.48 -26.12 16.22
C LEU A 157 -5.00 -25.78 16.32
N LYS A 158 -4.16 -26.62 15.73
CA LYS A 158 -2.72 -26.37 15.54
C LYS A 158 -2.44 -26.22 14.04
N GLU A 159 -1.34 -25.59 13.67
CA GLU A 159 -0.91 -25.53 12.26
C GLU A 159 -0.76 -26.92 11.64
N SER A 160 -0.29 -27.91 12.42
CA SER A 160 -0.19 -29.31 12.01
C SER A 160 -1.52 -30.00 11.75
N ASP A 161 -2.65 -29.40 12.19
CA ASP A 161 -3.99 -29.94 11.93
C ASP A 161 -4.50 -29.57 10.53
N VAL A 162 -3.84 -28.67 9.80
CA VAL A 162 -4.23 -28.22 8.45
C VAL A 162 -3.08 -28.38 7.47
N ASN A 163 -3.39 -28.53 6.18
CA ASN A 163 -2.40 -28.67 5.13
C ASN A 163 -2.23 -27.35 4.38
N ILE A 164 -1.26 -26.51 4.78
CA ILE A 164 -0.98 -25.22 4.13
C ILE A 164 -0.11 -25.48 2.89
N THR A 165 -0.55 -24.93 1.76
CA THR A 165 0.19 -25.01 0.49
C THR A 165 0.38 -23.61 -0.10
N ASN A 166 1.63 -23.24 -0.32
CA ASN A 166 1.96 -22.01 -1.02
C ASN A 166 1.79 -22.15 -2.52
N VAL A 167 1.13 -21.20 -3.14
CA VAL A 167 0.99 -21.05 -4.58
C VAL A 167 1.41 -19.66 -5.01
N PRO A 168 1.84 -19.45 -6.27
CA PRO A 168 2.04 -18.10 -6.79
C PRO A 168 0.76 -17.28 -6.68
N ASP A 169 0.90 -15.97 -6.44
CA ASP A 169 -0.24 -15.07 -6.27
C ASP A 169 -1.22 -15.15 -7.44
N GLY A 170 -0.75 -14.97 -8.66
CA GLY A 170 -1.62 -15.03 -9.85
C GLY A 170 -2.33 -16.37 -10.07
N ALA A 171 -1.97 -17.43 -9.32
CA ALA A 171 -2.62 -18.72 -9.34
C ALA A 171 -3.53 -18.98 -8.12
N LEU A 172 -3.57 -18.08 -7.12
CA LEU A 172 -4.26 -18.35 -5.86
C LEU A 172 -5.77 -18.55 -6.06
N VAL A 173 -6.44 -17.58 -6.68
CA VAL A 173 -7.90 -17.64 -6.89
C VAL A 173 -8.27 -18.73 -7.91
N SER A 174 -7.53 -18.87 -9.00
CA SER A 174 -7.80 -19.94 -9.98
C SER A 174 -7.63 -21.34 -9.37
N SER A 175 -6.59 -21.55 -8.56
CA SER A 175 -6.37 -22.81 -7.83
C SER A 175 -7.46 -23.09 -6.79
N TYR A 176 -7.93 -22.06 -6.11
CA TYR A 176 -9.06 -22.15 -5.17
C TYR A 176 -10.35 -22.55 -5.89
N LEU A 177 -10.69 -21.90 -7.00
CA LEU A 177 -11.90 -22.19 -7.77
C LEU A 177 -11.91 -23.62 -8.33
N GLN A 178 -10.75 -24.10 -8.78
CA GLN A 178 -10.57 -25.47 -9.27
C GLN A 178 -10.53 -26.52 -8.16
N GLY A 179 -10.41 -26.13 -6.89
CA GLY A 179 -10.18 -27.05 -5.78
C GLY A 179 -8.88 -27.83 -5.93
N SER A 180 -7.83 -27.21 -6.46
CA SER A 180 -6.58 -27.83 -6.82
C SER A 180 -5.98 -28.67 -5.70
N GLY A 181 -5.80 -29.97 -5.98
CA GLY A 181 -5.28 -30.95 -5.02
C GLY A 181 -6.14 -31.11 -3.76
N GLY A 182 -7.46 -30.87 -3.83
CA GLY A 182 -8.39 -30.96 -2.72
C GLY A 182 -8.43 -29.70 -1.83
N ALA A 183 -7.99 -28.56 -2.34
CA ALA A 183 -8.05 -27.30 -1.60
C ALA A 183 -9.50 -26.85 -1.33
N VAL A 184 -9.79 -26.54 -0.08
CA VAL A 184 -11.13 -26.10 0.35
C VAL A 184 -11.18 -24.60 0.67
N ALA A 185 -10.03 -23.98 0.90
CA ALA A 185 -9.95 -22.58 1.34
C ALA A 185 -8.70 -21.89 0.81
N ILE A 186 -8.74 -20.57 0.84
CA ILE A 186 -7.57 -19.68 0.73
C ILE A 186 -7.46 -18.78 1.94
N LEU A 187 -6.25 -18.30 2.22
CA LEU A 187 -6.03 -17.15 3.08
C LEU A 187 -6.01 -15.90 2.21
N GLY A 188 -6.77 -14.88 2.60
CA GLY A 188 -6.88 -13.65 1.81
C GLY A 188 -7.55 -12.52 2.57
N GLY A 189 -7.61 -11.34 1.96
CA GLY A 189 -8.32 -10.18 2.48
C GLY A 189 -9.78 -10.17 2.07
N LEU A 190 -10.63 -9.66 2.93
CA LEU A 190 -12.05 -9.40 2.63
C LEU A 190 -12.23 -8.21 1.69
N ASP A 191 -11.23 -7.36 1.60
CA ASP A 191 -11.18 -6.15 0.77
C ASP A 191 -10.94 -6.43 -0.72
N ASP A 192 -10.38 -7.60 -1.07
CA ASP A 192 -10.04 -7.93 -2.46
C ASP A 192 -10.55 -9.30 -2.93
N LYS A 193 -10.29 -10.36 -2.16
CA LYS A 193 -10.48 -11.75 -2.62
C LYS A 193 -11.93 -12.14 -2.93
N PRO A 194 -12.97 -11.73 -2.17
CA PRO A 194 -14.34 -12.04 -2.55
C PRO A 194 -14.73 -11.45 -3.90
N ALA A 195 -14.30 -10.22 -4.19
CA ALA A 195 -14.55 -9.58 -5.47
C ALA A 195 -13.79 -10.29 -6.61
N GLU A 196 -12.52 -10.65 -6.39
CA GLU A 196 -11.69 -11.39 -7.35
C GLU A 196 -12.29 -12.79 -7.65
N ILE A 197 -12.73 -13.52 -6.63
CA ILE A 197 -13.41 -14.82 -6.77
C ILE A 197 -14.66 -14.66 -7.64
N LYS A 198 -15.49 -13.67 -7.34
CA LYS A 198 -16.72 -13.40 -8.11
C LYS A 198 -16.42 -13.01 -9.57
N ALA A 199 -15.43 -12.15 -9.80
CA ALA A 199 -15.01 -11.74 -11.14
C ALA A 199 -14.52 -12.93 -12.00
N ASN A 200 -13.98 -13.96 -11.36
CA ASN A 200 -13.54 -15.21 -12.01
C ASN A 200 -14.62 -16.30 -12.04
N GLY A 201 -15.90 -15.94 -11.83
CA GLY A 201 -17.05 -16.85 -11.94
C GLY A 201 -17.28 -17.73 -10.71
N GLY A 202 -16.59 -17.48 -9.62
CA GLY A 202 -16.78 -18.22 -8.36
C GLY A 202 -17.99 -17.74 -7.54
N ALA A 203 -18.49 -18.63 -6.69
CA ALA A 203 -19.52 -18.30 -5.71
C ALA A 203 -18.91 -17.49 -4.53
N GLN A 204 -19.76 -16.71 -3.85
CA GLN A 204 -19.37 -16.00 -2.63
C GLN A 204 -18.77 -16.98 -1.61
N PRO A 205 -17.53 -16.77 -1.15
CA PRO A 205 -16.91 -17.65 -0.15
C PRO A 205 -17.58 -17.53 1.21
N ILE A 206 -17.53 -18.60 2.00
CA ILE A 206 -17.77 -18.53 3.44
C ILE A 206 -16.51 -17.92 4.06
N ALA A 207 -16.66 -16.80 4.77
CA ALA A 207 -15.53 -16.10 5.36
C ALA A 207 -15.45 -16.38 6.87
N PHE A 208 -14.24 -16.64 7.35
CA PHE A 208 -13.89 -16.64 8.77
C PHE A 208 -12.91 -15.50 9.01
N PRO A 209 -13.38 -14.27 9.31
CA PRO A 209 -12.51 -13.14 9.64
C PRO A 209 -11.63 -13.45 10.84
N TYR A 210 -10.39 -13.00 10.82
CA TYR A 210 -9.46 -13.21 11.95
C TYR A 210 -9.94 -12.55 13.23
N SER A 211 -10.70 -11.45 13.12
CA SER A 211 -11.34 -10.75 14.23
C SER A 211 -12.29 -11.63 15.03
N ASP A 212 -13.02 -12.55 14.38
CA ASP A 212 -13.95 -13.46 15.04
C ASP A 212 -13.23 -14.48 15.93
N PHE A 213 -11.91 -14.61 15.76
CA PHE A 213 -11.04 -15.48 16.55
C PHE A 213 -10.08 -14.67 17.43
N GLY A 214 -10.45 -13.45 17.79
CA GLY A 214 -9.71 -12.61 18.74
C GLY A 214 -8.45 -11.97 18.18
N VAL A 215 -8.21 -12.03 16.86
CA VAL A 215 -7.09 -11.35 16.20
C VAL A 215 -7.57 -10.01 15.66
N ASN A 216 -7.67 -9.02 16.55
CA ASN A 216 -8.06 -7.65 16.22
C ASN A 216 -6.79 -6.85 15.94
N GLN A 217 -6.33 -6.86 14.70
CA GLN A 217 -5.14 -6.12 14.29
C GLN A 217 -5.50 -4.84 13.53
N VAL A 218 -4.59 -3.88 13.56
CA VAL A 218 -4.59 -2.75 12.63
C VAL A 218 -4.34 -3.31 11.24
N GLY A 219 -5.08 -2.83 10.25
CA GLY A 219 -5.01 -3.32 8.88
C GLY A 219 -3.70 -2.97 8.19
N TYR A 220 -3.74 -1.99 7.27
CA TYR A 220 -2.57 -1.62 6.49
C TYR A 220 -1.92 -0.33 7.00
N CYS A 221 -0.60 -0.29 6.96
CA CYS A 221 0.19 0.86 7.36
C CYS A 221 1.28 1.20 6.34
N ILE A 222 1.77 2.41 6.47
CA ILE A 222 2.95 2.88 5.77
C ILE A 222 4.14 2.75 6.70
N ALA A 223 5.14 1.99 6.26
CA ALA A 223 6.40 1.85 6.98
C ALA A 223 7.54 2.56 6.27
N THR A 224 8.53 3.01 7.06
CA THR A 224 9.79 3.55 6.56
C THR A 224 10.95 3.09 7.43
N HIS A 225 12.18 3.23 6.91
CA HIS A 225 13.39 2.90 7.64
C HIS A 225 13.64 3.90 8.79
N ASN A 226 14.19 3.43 9.90
CA ASN A 226 14.53 4.27 11.07
C ASN A 226 15.46 5.44 10.70
N ASP A 227 16.36 5.26 9.71
CA ASP A 227 17.24 6.33 9.25
C ASP A 227 16.49 7.46 8.53
N THR A 228 15.44 7.14 7.78
CA THR A 228 14.58 8.16 7.15
C THR A 228 13.94 9.04 8.23
N ILE A 229 13.45 8.43 9.32
CA ILE A 229 12.84 9.17 10.43
C ILE A 229 13.87 10.06 11.13
N ARG A 230 15.11 9.58 11.30
CA ARG A 230 16.17 10.33 12.00
C ARG A 230 16.80 11.42 11.14
N ASN A 231 17.11 11.08 9.89
CA ASN A 231 17.97 11.92 9.04
C ASN A 231 17.17 12.81 8.09
N ASN A 232 15.94 12.41 7.72
CA ASN A 232 15.05 13.17 6.85
C ASN A 232 13.58 13.12 7.33
N PRO A 233 13.28 13.58 8.57
CA PRO A 233 11.91 13.58 9.09
C PRO A 233 10.97 14.45 8.25
N GLY A 234 11.52 15.45 7.54
CA GLY A 234 10.77 16.30 6.62
C GLY A 234 10.15 15.51 5.48
N LEU A 235 10.91 14.61 4.86
CA LEU A 235 10.40 13.72 3.81
C LEU A 235 9.27 12.83 4.32
N ALA A 236 9.46 12.17 5.47
CA ALA A 236 8.43 11.30 6.04
C ALA A 236 7.12 12.07 6.29
N LYS A 237 7.20 13.31 6.82
CA LYS A 237 6.03 14.17 7.05
C LYS A 237 5.34 14.58 5.75
N ARG A 238 6.09 15.00 4.73
CA ARG A 238 5.53 15.37 3.41
C ARG A 238 4.86 14.18 2.75
N PHE A 239 5.51 13.01 2.80
CA PHE A 239 4.97 11.78 2.22
C PHE A 239 3.62 11.40 2.83
N ILE A 240 3.52 11.37 4.18
CA ILE A 240 2.25 11.06 4.85
C ILE A 240 1.18 12.09 4.54
N ARG A 241 1.51 13.40 4.53
CA ARG A 241 0.53 14.45 4.18
C ARG A 241 0.00 14.27 2.76
N ALA A 242 0.89 14.06 1.79
CA ALA A 242 0.52 13.83 0.39
C ALA A 242 -0.37 12.58 0.26
N THR A 243 0.02 11.50 0.93
CA THR A 243 -0.76 10.25 0.92
C THR A 243 -2.15 10.44 1.52
N MET A 244 -2.26 11.07 2.70
CA MET A 244 -3.57 11.30 3.32
C MET A 244 -4.46 12.24 2.49
N GLU A 245 -3.88 13.26 1.84
CA GLU A 245 -4.60 14.13 0.90
C GLU A 245 -5.11 13.32 -0.29
N ALA A 246 -4.28 12.45 -0.85
CA ALA A 246 -4.64 11.63 -1.99
C ALA A 246 -5.77 10.62 -1.66
N TYR A 247 -5.70 9.96 -0.50
CA TYR A 247 -6.78 9.08 -0.03
C TYR A 247 -8.08 9.84 0.23
N ALA A 248 -8.03 11.03 0.83
CA ALA A 248 -9.22 11.86 1.02
C ALA A 248 -9.85 12.33 -0.29
N LYS A 249 -9.07 12.48 -1.36
CA LYS A 249 -9.58 12.74 -2.72
C LYS A 249 -10.19 11.49 -3.34
N ALA A 250 -9.55 10.33 -3.18
CA ALA A 250 -10.03 9.04 -3.66
C ALA A 250 -11.38 8.67 -3.03
N GLU A 251 -11.56 8.92 -1.75
CA GLU A 251 -12.84 8.73 -1.04
C GLU A 251 -13.96 9.58 -1.62
N LYS A 252 -13.65 10.83 -2.03
CA LYS A 252 -14.64 11.74 -2.65
C LYS A 252 -14.94 11.43 -4.08
N ASN A 253 -14.03 10.81 -4.80
CA ASN A 253 -14.18 10.45 -6.22
C ASN A 253 -13.56 9.06 -6.46
N PRO A 254 -14.25 7.98 -6.07
CA PRO A 254 -13.75 6.63 -6.20
C PRO A 254 -13.55 6.20 -7.67
N ASP A 255 -14.36 6.68 -8.59
CA ASP A 255 -14.23 6.34 -10.02
C ASP A 255 -12.90 6.86 -10.57
N ALA A 256 -12.57 8.13 -10.34
CA ALA A 256 -11.28 8.68 -10.76
C ALA A 256 -10.08 7.96 -10.09
N ALA A 257 -10.26 7.48 -8.87
CA ALA A 257 -9.22 6.73 -8.17
C ALA A 257 -8.99 5.33 -8.78
N VAL A 258 -10.06 4.68 -9.25
CA VAL A 258 -9.97 3.40 -9.97
C VAL A 258 -9.36 3.60 -11.35
N ASP A 259 -9.75 4.65 -12.08
CA ASP A 259 -9.17 5.00 -13.38
C ASP A 259 -7.66 5.25 -13.27
N ALA A 260 -7.22 5.94 -12.20
CA ALA A 260 -5.80 6.17 -11.94
C ALA A 260 -5.00 4.87 -11.73
N ILE A 261 -5.61 3.80 -11.19
CA ILE A 261 -4.95 2.48 -11.12
C ILE A 261 -4.71 1.94 -12.54
N ALA A 262 -5.71 2.04 -13.41
CA ALA A 262 -5.59 1.56 -14.79
C ALA A 262 -4.48 2.29 -15.54
N ASP A 263 -4.33 3.60 -15.33
CA ASP A 263 -3.26 4.41 -15.92
C ASP A 263 -1.87 3.94 -15.46
N ILE A 264 -1.70 3.70 -14.15
CA ILE A 264 -0.43 3.19 -13.60
C ILE A 264 -0.11 1.79 -14.11
N VAL A 265 -1.10 0.90 -14.16
CA VAL A 265 -0.90 -0.47 -14.65
C VAL A 265 -0.53 -0.45 -16.13
N GLY A 266 -1.20 0.37 -16.94
CA GLY A 266 -0.89 0.54 -18.35
C GLY A 266 0.54 1.06 -18.57
N GLY A 267 0.96 2.07 -17.83
CA GLY A 267 2.33 2.61 -17.85
C GLY A 267 3.38 1.59 -17.41
N SER A 268 3.13 0.86 -16.33
CA SER A 268 4.04 -0.18 -15.83
C SER A 268 4.25 -1.32 -16.83
N MET A 269 3.20 -1.75 -17.52
CA MET A 269 3.28 -2.78 -18.57
C MET A 269 4.07 -2.29 -19.78
N ALA A 270 3.91 -1.01 -20.17
CA ALA A 270 4.67 -0.42 -21.27
C ALA A 270 6.17 -0.32 -20.93
N GLU A 271 6.53 0.08 -19.71
CA GLU A 271 7.93 0.10 -19.26
C GLU A 271 8.56 -1.29 -19.23
N GLU A 272 7.82 -2.32 -18.80
CA GLU A 272 8.33 -3.68 -18.75
C GLU A 272 8.51 -4.28 -20.15
N ALA A 273 7.61 -3.97 -21.09
CA ALA A 273 7.73 -4.34 -22.48
C ALA A 273 8.92 -3.65 -23.18
N GLY A 274 9.23 -2.40 -22.80
CA GLY A 274 10.37 -1.64 -23.35
C GLY A 274 11.75 -2.07 -22.81
N ARG A 275 11.80 -2.91 -21.77
CA ARG A 275 13.03 -3.46 -21.17
C ARG A 275 13.41 -4.84 -21.72
N LYS A 276 12.60 -5.42 -22.58
CA LYS A 276 12.89 -6.64 -23.35
C LYS A 276 13.42 -6.29 -24.72
#